data_9311e1b8aecaeabea75f01de10cc9581
#
_entry.id   9311e1b8aecaeabea75f01de10cc9581
#
_cell.length_a   1.000
_cell.length_b   1.000
_cell.length_c   1.000
_cell.angle_alpha   90.00
_cell.angle_beta   90.00
_cell.angle_gamma   90.00
#
_symmetry.space_group_name_H-M   'P 1'
#
loop_
_entity.id
_entity.type
_entity.pdbx_description
1 polymer ?
#
loop_
_entity_poly.entity_id
_entity_poly.type
_entity_poly.pdbx_seq_one_letter_code
_entity_poly.pdbx_strand_id
1 'polypeptide(L)'
;MEKRKLGRSPIDVSAVGLGLMSMSGIYGNANDEESIGVIHHALERGVNHLDSSDMYGWGHNETLLGRALKGGWRDKALVVTKFGQVKGADGKQGVDGRPE
;
A
#
# COMPACT_ATOMS: atom_id res chain seq x y z
N MET A 1 19.45 1.44 3.22
CA MET A 1 18.37 1.02 4.18
C MET A 1 18.66 -0.40 4.67
N GLU A 2 18.62 -0.59 5.95
CA GLU A 2 18.80 -1.90 6.56
C GLU A 2 17.67 -2.84 6.15
N LYS A 3 18.02 -4.09 5.84
CA LYS A 3 17.06 -5.14 5.49
C LYS A 3 17.01 -6.21 6.58
N ARG A 4 15.86 -6.82 6.74
CA ARG A 4 15.64 -7.91 7.68
C ARG A 4 14.84 -9.00 6.99
N LYS A 5 14.93 -10.22 7.48
CA LYS A 5 14.08 -11.30 6.96
C LYS A 5 12.66 -11.15 7.49
N LEU A 6 11.70 -11.36 6.62
CA LEU A 6 10.29 -11.38 7.00
C LEU A 6 9.99 -12.74 7.65
N GLY A 7 10.07 -12.78 8.98
CA GLY A 7 9.90 -14.01 9.73
C GLY A 7 10.89 -15.09 9.30
N ARG A 8 10.36 -16.27 8.99
CA ARG A 8 11.16 -17.42 8.52
C ARG A 8 11.24 -17.50 7.00
N SER A 9 10.68 -16.53 6.29
CA SER A 9 10.68 -16.51 4.83
C SER A 9 12.05 -16.08 4.28
N PRO A 10 12.35 -16.37 2.99
CA PRO A 10 13.55 -15.84 2.35
C PRO A 10 13.42 -14.38 1.92
N ILE A 11 12.29 -13.73 2.21
CA ILE A 11 12.00 -12.37 1.77
C ILE A 11 12.77 -11.36 2.60
N ASP A 12 13.51 -10.48 1.95
CA ASP A 12 14.16 -9.34 2.59
C ASP A 12 13.20 -8.16 2.61
N VAL A 13 12.97 -7.61 3.80
CA VAL A 13 12.10 -6.45 3.99
C VAL A 13 12.91 -5.32 4.62
N SER A 14 12.68 -4.08 4.19
CA SER A 14 13.32 -2.92 4.80
C SER A 14 12.88 -2.79 6.26
N ALA A 15 13.78 -2.32 7.12
CA ALA A 15 13.49 -2.14 8.54
C ALA A 15 12.37 -1.13 8.78
N VAL A 16 12.16 -0.22 7.82
CA VAL A 16 11.08 0.78 7.83
C VAL A 16 10.18 0.53 6.63
N GLY A 17 8.88 0.59 6.85
CA GLY A 17 7.88 0.48 5.78
C GLY A 17 7.22 1.82 5.50
N LEU A 18 6.58 1.95 4.34
CA LEU A 18 5.80 3.12 3.95
C LEU A 18 4.32 2.77 3.99
N GLY A 19 3.58 3.43 4.89
CA GLY A 19 2.12 3.34 4.94
C GLY A 19 1.50 4.27 3.90
N LEU A 20 0.53 3.77 3.15
CA LEU A 20 -0.05 4.49 2.01
C LEU A 20 -1.42 5.10 2.30
N MET A 21 -1.95 4.95 3.50
CA MET A 21 -3.31 5.37 3.85
C MET A 21 -3.56 6.85 3.57
N SER A 22 -2.62 7.72 3.90
CA SER A 22 -2.76 9.16 3.71
C SER A 22 -2.85 9.57 2.24
N MET A 23 -2.39 8.72 1.33
CA MET A 23 -2.41 9.00 -0.11
C MET A 23 -3.80 8.86 -0.73
N SER A 24 -4.78 8.41 0.04
CA SER A 24 -6.18 8.31 -0.38
C SER A 24 -7.09 9.29 0.38
N GLY A 25 -6.53 10.40 0.84
CA GLY A 25 -7.29 11.53 1.38
C GLY A 25 -7.77 11.38 2.81
N ILE A 26 -7.28 10.40 3.56
CA ILE A 26 -7.74 10.15 4.95
C ILE A 26 -7.36 11.30 5.89
N TYR A 27 -6.20 11.89 5.69
CA TYR A 27 -5.68 12.99 6.52
C TYR A 27 -5.77 14.34 5.82
N GLY A 28 -6.56 14.44 4.75
CA GLY A 28 -6.72 15.65 3.97
C GLY A 28 -6.63 15.39 2.48
N ASN A 29 -6.45 16.43 1.68
CA ASN A 29 -6.33 16.30 0.24
C ASN A 29 -5.01 15.60 -0.13
N ALA A 30 -5.08 14.70 -1.09
CA ALA A 30 -3.93 13.98 -1.61
C ALA A 30 -3.81 14.23 -3.11
N ASN A 31 -2.56 14.25 -3.60
CA ASN A 31 -2.25 14.42 -5.02
C ASN A 31 -1.58 13.12 -5.51
N ASP A 32 -2.20 12.46 -6.48
CA ASP A 32 -1.74 11.15 -6.96
C ASP A 32 -0.32 11.21 -7.55
N GLU A 33 0.01 12.28 -8.26
CA GLU A 33 1.35 12.40 -8.87
C GLU A 33 2.42 12.59 -7.80
N GLU A 34 2.15 13.40 -6.77
CA GLU A 34 3.05 13.53 -5.63
C GLU A 34 3.19 12.21 -4.89
N SER A 35 2.09 11.49 -4.70
CA SER A 35 2.08 10.20 -4.01
C SER A 35 2.94 9.18 -4.75
N ILE A 36 2.81 9.11 -6.07
CA ILE A 36 3.64 8.23 -6.90
C ILE A 36 5.11 8.61 -6.75
N GLY A 37 5.42 9.90 -6.75
CA GLY A 37 6.78 10.40 -6.52
C GLY A 37 7.35 9.96 -5.18
N VAL A 38 6.55 10.01 -4.12
CA VAL A 38 6.97 9.55 -2.78
C VAL A 38 7.24 8.05 -2.79
N ILE A 39 6.39 7.26 -3.42
CA ILE A 39 6.58 5.81 -3.54
C ILE A 39 7.89 5.50 -4.27
N HIS A 40 8.13 6.16 -5.41
CA HIS A 40 9.36 5.97 -6.18
C HIS A 40 10.59 6.36 -5.38
N HIS A 41 10.53 7.49 -4.68
CA HIS A 41 11.63 7.95 -3.84
C HIS A 41 11.94 6.96 -2.72
N ALA A 42 10.92 6.43 -2.07
CA ALA A 42 11.09 5.43 -1.01
C ALA A 42 11.78 4.18 -1.55
N LEU A 43 11.32 3.68 -2.70
CA LEU A 43 11.92 2.49 -3.34
C LEU A 43 13.38 2.75 -3.73
N GLU A 44 13.70 3.93 -4.26
CA GLU A 44 15.08 4.31 -4.59
C GLU A 44 15.98 4.33 -3.36
N ARG A 45 15.43 4.68 -2.21
CA ARG A 45 16.15 4.72 -0.93
C ARG A 45 16.19 3.36 -0.22
N GLY A 46 15.60 2.33 -0.82
CA GLY A 46 15.63 0.97 -0.30
C GLY A 46 14.49 0.62 0.65
N VAL A 47 13.52 1.51 0.83
CA VAL A 47 12.28 1.18 1.56
C VAL A 47 11.42 0.37 0.60
N ASN A 48 11.29 -0.94 0.84
CA ASN A 48 10.58 -1.82 -0.08
C ASN A 48 9.23 -2.30 0.44
N HIS A 49 8.90 -2.09 1.72
CA HIS A 49 7.65 -2.53 2.33
C HIS A 49 6.60 -1.44 2.13
N LEU A 50 5.64 -1.70 1.24
CA LEU A 50 4.56 -0.76 0.90
C LEU A 50 3.24 -1.32 1.40
N ASP A 51 2.58 -0.61 2.30
CA ASP A 51 1.41 -1.09 3.03
C ASP A 51 0.14 -0.34 2.60
N SER A 52 -0.71 -1.04 1.86
CA SER A 52 -2.00 -0.54 1.36
C SER A 52 -3.17 -1.26 2.05
N SER A 53 -4.37 -1.06 1.55
CA SER A 53 -5.59 -1.79 1.92
C SER A 53 -6.67 -1.56 0.86
N ASP A 54 -7.55 -2.53 0.69
CA ASP A 54 -8.70 -2.39 -0.20
C ASP A 54 -9.67 -1.30 0.28
N MET A 55 -9.67 -0.99 1.58
CA MET A 55 -10.53 0.07 2.13
C MET A 55 -9.95 1.48 2.00
N TYR A 56 -8.67 1.64 1.69
CA TYR A 56 -8.07 2.98 1.56
C TYR A 56 -8.57 3.64 0.27
N GLY A 57 -9.50 4.60 0.44
CA GLY A 57 -10.17 5.22 -0.70
C GLY A 57 -11.07 4.25 -1.47
N TRP A 58 -11.38 3.10 -0.87
CA TRP A 58 -12.22 2.02 -1.44
C TRP A 58 -11.79 1.62 -2.85
N GLY A 59 -10.50 1.28 -2.97
CA GLY A 59 -9.87 0.83 -4.20
C GLY A 59 -8.89 1.84 -4.79
N HIS A 60 -9.00 3.11 -4.45
CA HIS A 60 -8.12 4.15 -4.96
C HIS A 60 -6.66 3.86 -4.63
N ASN A 61 -6.37 3.47 -3.38
CA ASN A 61 -5.00 3.27 -2.91
C ASN A 61 -4.32 2.12 -3.65
N GLU A 62 -5.00 0.99 -3.80
CA GLU A 62 -4.45 -0.15 -4.55
C GLU A 62 -4.24 0.18 -6.03
N THR A 63 -5.15 0.94 -6.62
CA THR A 63 -5.01 1.41 -8.01
C THR A 63 -3.83 2.36 -8.15
N LEU A 64 -3.70 3.30 -7.23
CA LEU A 64 -2.57 4.25 -7.19
C LEU A 64 -1.24 3.51 -7.08
N LEU A 65 -1.16 2.54 -6.17
CA LEU A 65 0.04 1.73 -6.00
C LEU A 65 0.36 0.94 -7.28
N GLY A 66 -0.65 0.39 -7.94
CA GLY A 66 -0.48 -0.30 -9.21
C GLY A 66 0.12 0.61 -10.28
N ARG A 67 -0.33 1.86 -10.35
CA ARG A 67 0.23 2.86 -11.27
C ARG A 67 1.70 3.16 -10.93
N ALA A 68 2.00 3.32 -9.64
CA ALA A 68 3.36 3.63 -9.18
C ALA A 68 4.34 2.50 -9.50
N LEU A 69 3.87 1.25 -9.53
CA LEU A 69 4.74 0.08 -9.71
C LEU A 69 4.92 -0.36 -11.15
N LYS A 70 4.35 0.33 -12.11
CA LYS A 70 4.57 0.04 -13.54
C LYS A 70 6.01 0.34 -13.92
N GLY A 71 6.50 -0.29 -14.99
CA GLY A 71 7.82 0.01 -15.55
C GLY A 71 8.98 -0.58 -14.75
N GLY A 72 8.79 -1.72 -14.10
CA GLY A 72 9.86 -2.43 -13.39
C GLY A 72 9.95 -2.11 -11.90
N TRP A 73 9.22 -1.12 -11.40
CA TRP A 73 9.22 -0.79 -9.97
C TRP A 73 8.68 -1.92 -9.10
N ARG A 74 7.77 -2.74 -9.64
CA ARG A 74 7.15 -3.85 -8.90
C ARG A 74 8.20 -4.82 -8.32
N ASP A 75 9.28 -5.06 -9.03
CA ASP A 75 10.34 -5.99 -8.60
C ASP A 75 11.09 -5.48 -7.37
N LYS A 76 11.02 -4.19 -7.09
CA LYS A 76 11.68 -3.56 -5.94
C LYS A 76 10.80 -3.49 -4.71
N ALA A 77 9.53 -3.92 -4.82
CA ALA A 77 8.53 -3.69 -3.79
C ALA A 77 8.01 -4.99 -3.19
N LEU A 78 7.87 -5.00 -1.87
CA LEU A 78 7.07 -5.96 -1.14
C LEU A 78 5.75 -5.28 -0.82
N VAL A 79 4.68 -5.72 -1.48
CA VAL A 79 3.36 -5.11 -1.35
C VAL A 79 2.56 -5.86 -0.30
N VAL A 80 2.02 -5.12 0.66
CA VAL A 80 1.09 -5.63 1.66
C VAL A 80 -0.23 -4.92 1.48
N THR A 81 -1.31 -5.68 1.47
CA THR A 81 -2.65 -5.12 1.48
C THR A 81 -3.53 -5.88 2.48
N LYS A 82 -4.74 -5.43 2.66
CA LYS A 82 -5.66 -5.97 3.68
C LYS A 82 -7.05 -6.08 3.08
N PHE A 83 -7.86 -6.92 3.70
CA PHE A 83 -9.26 -7.10 3.34
C PHE A 83 -10.08 -7.30 4.61
N GLY A 84 -11.39 -7.40 4.45
CA GLY A 84 -12.28 -7.68 5.57
C GLY A 84 -13.11 -6.49 6.02
N GLN A 85 -12.65 -5.27 5.77
CA GLN A 85 -13.46 -4.07 5.99
C GLN A 85 -14.37 -3.86 4.79
N VAL A 86 -15.66 -3.65 5.03
CA VAL A 86 -16.65 -3.46 3.97
C VAL A 86 -17.49 -2.22 4.24
N LYS A 87 -18.06 -1.68 3.16
CA LYS A 87 -18.97 -0.54 3.20
C LYS A 87 -20.28 -0.96 2.55
N GLY A 88 -21.36 -0.96 3.31
CA GLY A 88 -22.67 -1.33 2.82
C GLY A 88 -23.29 -0.26 1.93
N ALA A 89 -24.41 -0.61 1.28
CA ALA A 89 -25.16 0.31 0.42
C ALA A 89 -25.67 1.55 1.17
N ASP A 90 -25.84 1.45 2.49
CA ASP A 90 -26.25 2.56 3.37
C ASP A 90 -25.07 3.42 3.83
N GLY A 91 -23.86 3.14 3.36
CA GLY A 91 -22.66 3.83 3.75
C GLY A 91 -22.06 3.39 5.07
N LYS A 92 -22.67 2.46 5.78
CA LYS A 92 -22.12 1.95 7.04
C LYS A 92 -21.00 0.96 6.78
N GLN A 93 -19.96 1.07 7.59
CA GLN A 93 -18.81 0.16 7.52
C GLN A 93 -19.08 -1.08 8.37
N GLY A 94 -18.55 -2.19 7.95
CA GLY A 94 -18.63 -3.47 8.65
C GLY A 94 -17.44 -4.33 8.34
N VAL A 95 -17.55 -5.60 8.68
CA VAL A 95 -16.48 -6.59 8.48
C VAL A 95 -17.06 -7.80 7.76
N ASP A 96 -16.37 -8.27 6.72
CA ASP A 96 -16.72 -9.48 5.99
C ASP A 96 -15.46 -10.20 5.54
N GLY A 97 -15.16 -11.33 6.16
CA GLY A 97 -13.98 -12.16 5.85
C GLY A 97 -14.32 -13.42 5.04
N ARG A 98 -15.54 -13.52 4.48
CA ARG A 98 -15.91 -14.67 3.67
C ARG A 98 -15.09 -14.75 2.39
N PRO A 99 -14.80 -15.96 1.88
CA PRO A 99 -13.99 -16.08 0.65
C PRO A 99 -14.69 -15.57 -0.61
N GLU A 100 -16.01 -15.40 -0.56
CA GLU A 100 -16.84 -15.00 -1.72
C GLU A 100 -16.96 -13.50 -1.85
#